data_23b0181e23af25890ca11a625224a171
#
_entry.id   23b0181e23af25890ca11a625224a171
#
_cell.length_a   1.000
_cell.length_b   1.000
_cell.length_c   1.000
_cell.angle_alpha   90.00
_cell.angle_beta   90.00
_cell.angle_gamma   90.00
#
_symmetry.space_group_name_H-M   'P 1'
#
loop_
_entity.id
_entity.type
_entity.pdbx_description
1 polymer ?
#
loop_
_entity_poly.entity_id
_entity_poly.type
_entity_poly.pdbx_seq_one_letter_code
_entity_poly.pdbx_strand_id
1 'polypeptide(L)'
;MRPRRRGPHPLTSHLNAQAATQVPETIPSLEGWTPASGTWTPAGGLQIVHTDSAEAAGVSALLSRALTDAGITGITEGAATSSSNAVTLTIDPSRSTLGDEGYELTVGANGAQITAATRAGLLWGARTLEQAVRSGKGTVPAGSVTDIPRFPDRGATLCACGTHISPDWITRQIDRMSDLKMNYLSLELRIKSDKYPATTSFSYYTKDEVKAIVEHGREVGVRVVPLLNAPGHTGTILGNFPQYQVADDSGSKSANHLNFIDPAAQQFYFDLIDEYMDTFGSTEWHMGADEFFFKQGPGDFKKYLAQIRSHYGDQSMTFDAAFNDFINKVNAHVKSRGGTLRVWNDGIADISRIAIDKDVIIEYWGKGESSKKDANRGLPVKALVDAGYTVVNASSALYYYRDQPSSYVMQVKGLEGVYGTWTMNSFYQNNGYTVPDASIRGGKVSIWQGGHGKVTDHEAEAWVTEGLRYGAQMFWNAKTPKADGNVEAFKARIKALGEPSTYVDPTRDTLAPGQYTIALSDGRALSVSGTTPTAGTASDNWELAATPDGY
;
A
#
# COMPACT_ATOMS: atom_id res chain seq x y z
N MET A 1 41.18 -70.30 11.64
CA MET A 1 41.14 -69.01 11.00
C MET A 1 40.30 -68.08 11.86
N ARG A 2 40.86 -67.04 12.50
CA ARG A 2 40.17 -66.08 13.32
C ARG A 2 39.81 -64.86 12.45
N PRO A 3 38.61 -64.26 12.52
CA PRO A 3 38.29 -63.06 11.77
C PRO A 3 38.89 -61.81 12.46
N ARG A 4 39.49 -60.94 11.65
CA ARG A 4 40.05 -59.63 12.06
C ARG A 4 38.92 -58.65 12.41
N ARG A 5 38.99 -58.05 13.60
CA ARG A 5 38.22 -56.92 14.02
C ARG A 5 38.66 -55.70 13.20
N ARG A 6 37.69 -55.00 12.52
CA ARG A 6 37.89 -53.65 12.00
C ARG A 6 37.62 -52.67 13.15
N GLY A 7 38.55 -51.77 13.38
CA GLY A 7 38.44 -50.70 14.34
C GLY A 7 37.46 -49.57 13.80
N PRO A 8 36.96 -48.72 14.70
CA PRO A 8 36.05 -47.67 14.33
C PRO A 8 36.78 -46.56 13.55
N HIS A 9 36.24 -46.19 12.39
CA HIS A 9 36.62 -44.95 11.68
C HIS A 9 36.12 -43.74 12.46
N PRO A 10 36.90 -42.65 12.58
CA PRO A 10 36.43 -41.43 13.23
C PRO A 10 35.44 -40.71 12.32
N LEU A 11 34.18 -40.60 12.76
CA LEU A 11 33.20 -39.68 12.26
C LEU A 11 33.47 -38.31 12.89
N THR A 12 34.37 -37.54 12.32
CA THR A 12 34.54 -36.15 12.68
C THR A 12 34.82 -35.33 11.41
N SER A 13 34.06 -34.27 11.23
CA SER A 13 34.27 -33.17 10.29
C SER A 13 33.38 -33.08 9.04
N HIS A 14 32.08 -33.09 9.20
CA HIS A 14 31.20 -32.55 8.14
C HIS A 14 30.08 -31.61 8.64
N LEU A 15 30.14 -31.12 9.88
CA LEU A 15 29.10 -30.23 10.42
C LEU A 15 29.46 -28.74 10.39
N ASN A 16 30.66 -28.35 9.95
CA ASN A 16 31.07 -26.93 9.99
C ASN A 16 31.23 -26.23 8.63
N ALA A 17 30.89 -26.89 7.53
CA ALA A 17 31.08 -26.27 6.20
C ALA A 17 29.80 -25.64 5.59
N GLN A 18 28.65 -25.77 6.23
CA GLN A 18 27.38 -25.31 5.66
C GLN A 18 26.88 -23.97 6.21
N ALA A 19 27.50 -23.39 7.23
CA ALA A 19 27.14 -22.10 7.80
C ALA A 19 27.69 -20.90 7.00
N ALA A 20 28.50 -21.11 5.97
CA ALA A 20 29.28 -20.05 5.32
C ALA A 20 28.65 -19.46 4.06
N THR A 21 27.41 -19.83 3.70
CA THR A 21 26.78 -19.35 2.45
C THR A 21 25.32 -18.95 2.57
N GLN A 22 24.80 -18.75 3.77
CA GLN A 22 23.40 -18.37 3.92
C GLN A 22 23.18 -16.89 3.65
N VAL A 23 22.25 -16.59 2.76
CA VAL A 23 21.68 -15.25 2.57
C VAL A 23 20.62 -15.03 3.66
N PRO A 24 20.58 -13.89 4.34
CA PRO A 24 19.47 -13.58 5.25
C PRO A 24 18.12 -13.69 4.54
N GLU A 25 17.16 -14.35 5.18
CA GLU A 25 15.81 -14.46 4.62
C GLU A 25 15.04 -13.17 4.87
N THR A 26 14.78 -12.41 3.81
CA THR A 26 14.05 -11.16 3.84
C THR A 26 13.02 -11.09 2.70
N ILE A 27 12.01 -10.25 2.83
CA ILE A 27 11.09 -9.86 1.76
C ILE A 27 11.03 -8.32 1.72
N PRO A 28 11.48 -7.69 0.64
CA PRO A 28 12.12 -8.24 -0.56
C PRO A 28 13.45 -8.97 -0.26
N SER A 29 13.76 -9.99 -1.08
CA SER A 29 15.00 -10.77 -0.95
C SER A 29 16.22 -9.91 -1.26
N LEU A 30 17.33 -10.21 -0.60
CA LEU A 30 18.62 -9.56 -0.84
C LEU A 30 19.28 -10.12 -2.11
N GLU A 31 19.22 -9.35 -3.18
CA GLU A 31 19.90 -9.70 -4.42
C GLU A 31 21.35 -9.20 -4.38
N GLY A 32 22.28 -10.07 -4.71
CA GLY A 32 23.71 -9.72 -4.68
C GLY A 32 24.36 -9.75 -3.31
N TRP A 33 23.75 -10.41 -2.32
CA TRP A 33 24.42 -10.67 -1.05
C TRP A 33 25.77 -11.37 -1.25
N THR A 34 26.81 -10.79 -0.68
CA THR A 34 28.17 -11.33 -0.67
C THR A 34 28.44 -11.95 0.71
N PRO A 35 28.42 -13.29 0.86
CA PRO A 35 28.63 -13.92 2.14
C PRO A 35 30.04 -13.69 2.69
N ALA A 36 30.15 -13.55 4.01
CA ALA A 36 31.40 -13.61 4.75
C ALA A 36 31.37 -14.78 5.75
N SER A 37 32.50 -15.05 6.35
CA SER A 37 32.57 -16.14 7.35
C SER A 37 31.97 -15.72 8.67
N GLY A 38 31.19 -16.62 9.30
CA GLY A 38 30.61 -16.43 10.62
C GLY A 38 29.18 -15.89 10.61
N THR A 39 28.72 -15.59 11.79
CA THR A 39 27.39 -15.05 12.07
C THR A 39 27.49 -13.99 13.15
N TRP A 40 26.51 -13.10 13.20
CA TRP A 40 26.31 -12.18 14.30
C TRP A 40 25.04 -12.56 15.07
N THR A 41 25.15 -12.58 16.39
CA THR A 41 24.01 -12.77 17.28
C THR A 41 23.97 -11.55 18.19
N PRO A 42 23.05 -10.59 17.97
CA PRO A 42 22.90 -9.46 18.86
C PRO A 42 22.59 -9.94 20.29
N ALA A 43 23.35 -9.44 21.23
CA ALA A 43 23.24 -9.79 22.63
C ALA A 43 22.67 -8.62 23.45
N GLY A 44 22.32 -8.86 24.72
CA GLY A 44 21.96 -7.79 25.65
C GLY A 44 23.07 -6.73 25.76
N GLY A 45 22.67 -5.47 25.93
CA GLY A 45 23.59 -4.33 25.91
C GLY A 45 24.04 -3.90 24.51
N LEU A 46 23.26 -4.22 23.47
CA LEU A 46 23.49 -3.76 22.12
C LEU A 46 23.53 -2.23 22.05
N GLN A 47 24.50 -1.68 21.33
CA GLN A 47 24.58 -0.25 21.06
C GLN A 47 24.08 0.05 19.64
N ILE A 48 23.17 1.02 19.50
CA ILE A 48 22.81 1.59 18.20
C ILE A 48 23.47 2.97 18.11
N VAL A 49 24.46 3.05 17.23
CA VAL A 49 25.22 4.27 16.98
C VAL A 49 24.73 4.91 15.70
N HIS A 50 24.50 6.21 15.72
CA HIS A 50 23.99 6.89 14.53
C HIS A 50 24.68 8.23 14.28
N THR A 51 24.65 8.71 13.02
CA THR A 51 25.03 10.08 12.68
C THR A 51 24.23 11.09 13.53
N ASP A 52 24.86 12.18 13.89
CA ASP A 52 24.23 13.25 14.69
C ASP A 52 23.22 14.03 13.82
N SER A 53 22.04 13.42 13.63
CA SER A 53 20.90 14.04 12.94
C SER A 53 19.59 13.49 13.51
N ALA A 54 18.55 14.32 13.53
CA ALA A 54 17.22 13.91 13.98
C ALA A 54 16.65 12.75 13.11
N GLU A 55 16.99 12.73 11.83
CA GLU A 55 16.58 11.69 10.89
C GLU A 55 17.19 10.34 11.24
N ALA A 56 18.50 10.28 11.52
CA ALA A 56 19.16 9.05 11.91
C ALA A 56 18.72 8.59 13.30
N ALA A 57 18.54 9.51 14.24
CA ALA A 57 18.00 9.23 15.57
C ALA A 57 16.58 8.62 15.49
N GLY A 58 15.72 9.15 14.62
CA GLY A 58 14.38 8.59 14.40
C GLY A 58 14.43 7.15 13.88
N VAL A 59 15.35 6.83 12.96
CA VAL A 59 15.53 5.44 12.46
C VAL A 59 16.11 4.55 13.57
N SER A 60 17.06 5.07 14.39
CA SER A 60 17.60 4.36 15.54
C SER A 60 16.50 3.93 16.51
N ALA A 61 15.61 4.87 16.87
CA ALA A 61 14.50 4.59 17.78
C ALA A 61 13.54 3.52 17.24
N LEU A 62 13.25 3.53 15.92
CA LEU A 62 12.43 2.49 15.28
C LEU A 62 13.12 1.11 15.34
N LEU A 63 14.41 1.05 15.03
CA LEU A 63 15.18 -0.19 15.08
C LEU A 63 15.33 -0.71 16.52
N SER A 64 15.60 0.17 17.47
CA SER A 64 15.71 -0.15 18.90
C SER A 64 14.44 -0.82 19.42
N ARG A 65 13.29 -0.24 19.10
CA ARG A 65 11.96 -0.79 19.42
C ARG A 65 11.78 -2.19 18.83
N ALA A 66 12.04 -2.33 17.53
CA ALA A 66 11.90 -3.59 16.82
C ALA A 66 12.81 -4.70 17.38
N LEU A 67 14.06 -4.37 17.70
CA LEU A 67 14.99 -5.34 18.29
C LEU A 67 14.64 -5.67 19.75
N THR A 68 14.07 -4.72 20.50
CA THR A 68 13.55 -4.97 21.85
C THR A 68 12.40 -5.97 21.81
N ASP A 69 11.47 -5.80 20.87
CA ASP A 69 10.34 -6.72 20.68
C ASP A 69 10.82 -8.11 20.22
N ALA A 70 11.94 -8.17 19.50
CA ALA A 70 12.61 -9.42 19.16
C ALA A 70 13.37 -10.06 20.34
N GLY A 71 13.29 -9.48 21.56
CA GLY A 71 13.86 -10.02 22.79
C GLY A 71 15.27 -9.54 23.13
N ILE A 72 15.82 -8.57 22.41
CA ILE A 72 17.13 -8.01 22.72
C ILE A 72 16.99 -6.94 23.82
N THR A 73 17.62 -7.13 24.96
CA THR A 73 17.47 -6.27 26.14
C THR A 73 18.64 -5.30 26.33
N GLY A 74 18.40 -4.18 27.01
CA GLY A 74 19.44 -3.22 27.37
C GLY A 74 20.06 -2.50 26.19
N ILE A 75 19.27 -2.25 25.15
CA ILE A 75 19.70 -1.48 23.97
C ILE A 75 19.95 -0.03 24.41
N THR A 76 21.06 0.54 23.95
CA THR A 76 21.41 1.95 24.14
C THR A 76 21.60 2.63 22.80
N GLU A 77 21.20 3.90 22.71
CA GLU A 77 21.26 4.71 21.49
C GLU A 77 22.19 5.90 21.69
N GLY A 78 22.91 6.32 20.63
CA GLY A 78 23.76 7.50 20.64
C GLY A 78 25.20 7.26 20.21
N ALA A 79 26.15 8.01 20.78
CA ALA A 79 27.58 7.89 20.44
C ALA A 79 28.18 6.56 20.90
N ALA A 80 29.03 5.97 20.07
CA ALA A 80 29.69 4.70 20.38
C ALA A 80 30.61 4.80 21.58
N THR A 81 30.46 3.86 22.53
CA THR A 81 31.41 3.64 23.62
C THR A 81 32.23 2.35 23.43
N SER A 82 31.81 1.49 22.54
CA SER A 82 32.46 0.21 22.21
C SER A 82 32.20 -0.16 20.74
N SER A 83 33.14 -0.87 20.11
CA SER A 83 32.98 -1.41 18.76
C SER A 83 32.47 -2.85 18.72
N SER A 84 32.24 -3.47 19.86
CA SER A 84 31.70 -4.82 19.97
C SER A 84 30.20 -4.77 20.29
N ASN A 85 29.39 -5.61 19.60
CA ASN A 85 27.94 -5.68 19.76
C ASN A 85 27.26 -4.32 19.46
N ALA A 86 27.50 -3.81 18.25
CA ALA A 86 26.97 -2.51 17.85
C ALA A 86 26.31 -2.57 16.46
N VAL A 87 25.25 -1.74 16.28
CA VAL A 87 24.71 -1.39 14.97
C VAL A 87 25.03 0.06 14.69
N THR A 88 25.69 0.32 13.56
CA THR A 88 26.01 1.69 13.13
C THR A 88 25.08 2.13 12.01
N LEU A 89 24.40 3.24 12.19
CA LEU A 89 23.46 3.85 11.24
C LEU A 89 24.06 5.16 10.72
N THR A 90 24.33 5.24 9.41
CA THR A 90 24.99 6.40 8.80
C THR A 90 24.16 6.98 7.68
N ILE A 91 23.78 8.26 7.80
CA ILE A 91 23.32 9.05 6.65
C ILE A 91 24.53 9.79 6.09
N ASP A 92 24.90 9.46 4.85
CA ASP A 92 25.99 10.06 4.10
C ASP A 92 25.49 10.53 2.73
N PRO A 93 25.13 11.81 2.56
CA PRO A 93 24.63 12.34 1.29
C PRO A 93 25.62 12.23 0.12
N SER A 94 26.91 11.98 0.38
CA SER A 94 27.90 11.75 -0.67
C SER A 94 27.72 10.42 -1.41
N ARG A 95 26.96 9.49 -0.84
CA ARG A 95 26.61 8.17 -1.41
C ARG A 95 25.51 8.29 -2.47
N SER A 96 25.60 9.26 -3.36
CA SER A 96 24.57 9.57 -4.36
C SER A 96 24.21 8.40 -5.29
N THR A 97 25.10 7.44 -5.48
CA THR A 97 24.85 6.23 -6.27
C THR A 97 23.78 5.30 -5.66
N LEU A 98 23.48 5.47 -4.36
CA LEU A 98 22.41 4.72 -3.70
C LEU A 98 21.01 5.31 -4.03
N GLY A 99 20.96 6.52 -4.58
CA GLY A 99 19.70 7.24 -4.76
C GLY A 99 19.01 7.55 -3.44
N ASP A 100 17.71 7.84 -3.51
CA ASP A 100 16.94 8.26 -2.33
C ASP A 100 16.59 7.11 -1.38
N GLU A 101 16.58 5.87 -1.85
CA GLU A 101 16.04 4.75 -1.09
C GLU A 101 16.97 3.53 -1.00
N GLY A 102 18.13 3.56 -1.63
CA GLY A 102 19.13 2.51 -1.54
C GLY A 102 19.98 2.62 -0.28
N TYR A 103 20.58 1.49 0.11
CA TYR A 103 21.45 1.39 1.27
C TYR A 103 22.55 0.35 1.04
N GLU A 104 23.59 0.45 1.84
CA GLU A 104 24.60 -0.57 2.03
C GLU A 104 24.41 -1.20 3.43
N LEU A 105 24.39 -2.52 3.49
CA LEU A 105 24.35 -3.27 4.74
C LEU A 105 25.57 -4.19 4.80
N THR A 106 26.32 -4.13 5.89
CA THR A 106 27.39 -5.06 6.22
C THR A 106 27.13 -5.68 7.59
N VAL A 107 27.17 -6.99 7.68
CA VAL A 107 27.07 -7.75 8.93
C VAL A 107 28.41 -8.48 9.17
N GLY A 108 29.01 -8.20 10.31
CA GLY A 108 30.24 -8.84 10.76
C GLY A 108 30.03 -9.58 12.09
N ALA A 109 31.07 -10.20 12.63
CA ALA A 109 30.96 -10.97 13.88
C ALA A 109 30.57 -10.12 15.10
N ASN A 110 30.83 -8.82 15.07
CA ASN A 110 30.65 -7.93 16.21
C ASN A 110 29.46 -6.94 16.06
N GLY A 111 28.73 -6.99 14.96
CA GLY A 111 27.62 -6.06 14.72
C GLY A 111 27.27 -5.88 13.25
N ALA A 112 26.50 -4.83 12.97
CA ALA A 112 26.09 -4.47 11.64
C ALA A 112 26.34 -2.98 11.36
N GLN A 113 26.51 -2.65 10.09
CA GLN A 113 26.64 -1.26 9.62
C GLN A 113 25.63 -1.03 8.48
N ILE A 114 24.89 0.06 8.55
CA ILE A 114 23.95 0.49 7.51
C ILE A 114 24.33 1.90 7.10
N THR A 115 24.58 2.11 5.82
CA THR A 115 24.90 3.41 5.24
C THR A 115 23.92 3.72 4.10
N ALA A 116 23.36 4.90 4.09
CA ALA A 116 22.45 5.38 3.05
C ALA A 116 22.66 6.87 2.78
N ALA A 117 22.20 7.35 1.61
CA ALA A 117 22.27 8.77 1.30
C ALA A 117 21.20 9.60 2.02
N THR A 118 20.10 8.97 2.41
CA THR A 118 18.90 9.61 2.99
C THR A 118 18.35 8.84 4.18
N ARG A 119 17.40 9.46 4.89
CA ARG A 119 16.61 8.79 5.93
C ARG A 119 15.85 7.58 5.39
N ALA A 120 15.26 7.69 4.18
CA ALA A 120 14.47 6.60 3.61
C ALA A 120 15.33 5.37 3.35
N GLY A 121 16.49 5.53 2.70
CA GLY A 121 17.43 4.42 2.50
C GLY A 121 17.90 3.82 3.81
N LEU A 122 18.22 4.65 4.81
CA LEU A 122 18.62 4.17 6.14
C LEU A 122 17.53 3.35 6.81
N LEU A 123 16.27 3.78 6.72
CA LEU A 123 15.10 3.06 7.23
C LEU A 123 14.95 1.69 6.56
N TRP A 124 15.08 1.63 5.24
CA TRP A 124 14.97 0.34 4.51
C TRP A 124 16.09 -0.63 4.85
N GLY A 125 17.29 -0.12 5.10
CA GLY A 125 18.38 -0.93 5.63
C GLY A 125 18.10 -1.46 7.04
N ALA A 126 17.53 -0.63 7.91
CA ALA A 126 17.11 -1.02 9.26
C ALA A 126 16.01 -2.09 9.22
N ARG A 127 14.98 -1.96 8.35
CA ARG A 127 13.95 -2.98 8.14
C ARG A 127 14.53 -4.29 7.64
N THR A 128 15.52 -4.24 6.77
CA THR A 128 16.24 -5.45 6.31
C THR A 128 16.97 -6.15 7.46
N LEU A 129 17.67 -5.39 8.31
CA LEU A 129 18.35 -5.95 9.48
C LEU A 129 17.36 -6.53 10.48
N GLU A 130 16.26 -5.84 10.76
CA GLU A 130 15.16 -6.33 11.60
C GLU A 130 14.63 -7.68 11.08
N GLN A 131 14.29 -7.75 9.80
CA GLN A 131 13.82 -8.99 9.18
C GLN A 131 14.87 -10.12 9.26
N ALA A 132 16.15 -9.79 9.04
CA ALA A 132 17.24 -10.77 9.13
C ALA A 132 17.40 -11.33 10.55
N VAL A 133 17.25 -10.49 11.59
CA VAL A 133 17.25 -10.92 12.99
C VAL A 133 16.04 -11.80 13.29
N ARG A 134 14.87 -11.40 12.84
CA ARG A 134 13.59 -12.09 13.08
C ARG A 134 13.56 -13.47 12.40
N SER A 135 13.88 -13.53 11.11
CA SER A 135 13.91 -14.79 10.34
C SER A 135 15.01 -15.75 10.79
N GLY A 136 16.17 -15.21 11.16
CA GLY A 136 17.30 -15.95 11.69
C GLY A 136 17.17 -16.34 13.17
N LYS A 137 16.02 -16.06 13.81
CA LYS A 137 15.78 -16.33 15.24
C LYS A 137 16.88 -15.77 16.14
N GLY A 138 17.25 -14.51 15.86
CA GLY A 138 18.28 -13.80 16.58
C GLY A 138 19.71 -14.01 16.06
N THR A 139 19.93 -14.77 14.98
CA THR A 139 21.28 -14.97 14.40
C THR A 139 21.26 -14.52 12.93
N VAL A 140 22.18 -13.62 12.56
CA VAL A 140 22.29 -13.08 11.21
C VAL A 140 23.58 -13.58 10.55
N PRO A 141 23.55 -14.15 9.34
CA PRO A 141 24.75 -14.50 8.58
C PRO A 141 25.61 -13.28 8.29
N ALA A 142 26.94 -13.43 8.43
CA ALA A 142 27.88 -12.38 8.06
C ALA A 142 27.97 -12.21 6.55
N GLY A 143 28.11 -10.97 6.09
CA GLY A 143 28.19 -10.63 4.68
C GLY A 143 27.86 -9.17 4.42
N SER A 144 27.69 -8.83 3.14
CA SER A 144 27.35 -7.45 2.74
C SER A 144 26.48 -7.42 1.49
N VAL A 145 25.75 -6.34 1.34
CA VAL A 145 24.94 -6.05 0.15
C VAL A 145 24.83 -4.54 -0.07
N THR A 146 24.77 -4.15 -1.34
CA THR A 146 24.21 -2.87 -1.78
C THR A 146 22.84 -3.18 -2.35
N ASP A 147 21.78 -2.63 -1.74
CA ASP A 147 20.39 -2.93 -2.09
C ASP A 147 19.66 -1.65 -2.48
N ILE A 148 19.20 -1.60 -3.71
CA ILE A 148 18.59 -0.40 -4.31
C ILE A 148 17.27 -0.83 -4.95
N PRO A 149 16.15 -0.13 -4.67
CA PRO A 149 14.88 -0.46 -5.30
C PRO A 149 14.93 -0.21 -6.81
N ARG A 150 14.35 -1.14 -7.56
CA ARG A 150 14.27 -0.99 -9.02
C ARG A 150 13.26 0.06 -9.44
N PHE A 151 12.19 0.24 -8.66
CA PHE A 151 11.12 1.19 -8.96
C PHE A 151 10.86 2.13 -7.77
N PRO A 152 10.61 3.42 -8.06
CA PRO A 152 10.40 4.42 -7.00
C PRO A 152 9.03 4.29 -6.30
N ASP A 153 7.98 3.79 -6.97
CA ASP A 153 6.64 3.65 -6.38
C ASP A 153 6.35 2.18 -6.06
N ARG A 154 6.20 1.88 -4.77
CA ARG A 154 5.90 0.55 -4.25
C ARG A 154 4.76 0.69 -3.27
N GLY A 155 3.54 0.49 -3.75
CA GLY A 155 2.38 0.96 -3.02
C GLY A 155 1.26 -0.05 -2.82
N ALA A 156 0.27 0.44 -2.10
CA ALA A 156 -1.05 -0.18 -2.02
C ALA A 156 -2.15 0.87 -2.21
N THR A 157 -3.35 0.40 -2.57
CA THR A 157 -4.60 1.17 -2.45
C THR A 157 -5.45 0.50 -1.40
N LEU A 158 -6.03 1.28 -0.51
CA LEU A 158 -7.05 0.85 0.43
C LEU A 158 -8.31 1.70 0.24
N CYS A 159 -9.39 1.06 -0.13
CA CYS A 159 -10.72 1.67 -0.18
C CYS A 159 -11.43 1.43 1.16
N ALA A 160 -11.48 2.48 1.98
CA ALA A 160 -12.39 2.62 3.11
C ALA A 160 -13.60 3.47 2.69
N CYS A 161 -14.15 3.18 1.50
CA CYS A 161 -15.07 4.06 0.77
C CYS A 161 -16.55 3.69 0.96
N GLY A 162 -16.87 2.53 1.48
CA GLY A 162 -18.24 2.07 1.71
C GLY A 162 -18.53 1.68 3.17
N THR A 163 -17.53 1.26 3.93
CA THR A 163 -17.62 0.89 5.34
C THR A 163 -16.46 1.54 6.10
N HIS A 164 -16.67 1.86 7.36
CA HIS A 164 -15.61 2.35 8.23
C HIS A 164 -14.64 1.20 8.54
N ILE A 165 -13.38 1.37 8.19
CA ILE A 165 -12.26 0.52 8.60
C ILE A 165 -11.60 1.20 9.79
N SER A 166 -11.31 0.48 10.87
CA SER A 166 -10.72 1.11 12.04
C SER A 166 -9.36 1.76 11.71
N PRO A 167 -9.06 2.94 12.26
CA PRO A 167 -7.73 3.56 12.12
C PRO A 167 -6.59 2.61 12.51
N ASP A 168 -6.80 1.78 13.55
CA ASP A 168 -5.82 0.79 14.00
C ASP A 168 -5.55 -0.28 12.94
N TRP A 169 -6.57 -0.73 12.21
CA TRP A 169 -6.37 -1.66 11.11
C TRP A 169 -5.55 -1.01 9.98
N ILE A 170 -5.84 0.25 9.65
CA ILE A 170 -5.10 1.00 8.62
C ILE A 170 -3.63 1.15 9.03
N THR A 171 -3.35 1.53 10.26
CA THR A 171 -1.98 1.68 10.77
C THR A 171 -1.22 0.36 10.79
N ARG A 172 -1.87 -0.75 11.14
CA ARG A 172 -1.26 -2.09 11.01
C ARG A 172 -0.87 -2.44 9.58
N GLN A 173 -1.70 -2.06 8.58
CA GLN A 173 -1.30 -2.27 7.18
C GLN A 173 -0.11 -1.38 6.78
N ILE A 174 -0.05 -0.15 7.29
CA ILE A 174 1.08 0.75 7.09
C ILE A 174 2.37 0.16 7.70
N ASP A 175 2.30 -0.44 8.89
CA ASP A 175 3.44 -1.14 9.50
C ASP A 175 3.94 -2.30 8.64
N ARG A 176 3.03 -3.13 8.13
CA ARG A 176 3.36 -4.21 7.18
C ARG A 176 4.02 -3.67 5.91
N MET A 177 3.49 -2.58 5.37
CA MET A 177 4.06 -1.94 4.18
C MET A 177 5.47 -1.43 4.46
N SER A 178 5.69 -0.80 5.61
CA SER A 178 7.01 -0.34 6.05
C SER A 178 8.00 -1.49 6.19
N ASP A 179 7.62 -2.56 6.87
CA ASP A 179 8.45 -3.77 6.99
C ASP A 179 8.88 -4.31 5.61
N LEU A 180 7.97 -4.25 4.64
CA LEU A 180 8.19 -4.72 3.28
C LEU A 180 8.85 -3.68 2.35
N LYS A 181 9.32 -2.56 2.86
CA LYS A 181 9.91 -1.46 2.08
C LYS A 181 8.97 -0.88 1.01
N MET A 182 7.65 -0.98 1.22
CA MET A 182 6.66 -0.27 0.43
C MET A 182 6.55 1.17 0.93
N ASN A 183 6.32 2.14 0.04
CA ASN A 183 6.54 3.55 0.36
C ASN A 183 5.34 4.47 0.13
N TYR A 184 4.19 3.96 -0.35
CA TYR A 184 2.98 4.78 -0.40
C TYR A 184 1.69 3.96 -0.29
N LEU A 185 0.67 4.57 0.35
CA LEU A 185 -0.69 4.06 0.46
C LEU A 185 -1.66 5.08 -0.13
N SER A 186 -2.30 4.76 -1.26
CA SER A 186 -3.47 5.53 -1.71
C SER A 186 -4.66 5.14 -0.84
N LEU A 187 -5.15 6.09 -0.04
CA LEU A 187 -6.21 5.85 0.93
C LEU A 187 -7.49 6.56 0.52
N GLU A 188 -8.47 5.78 0.08
CA GLU A 188 -9.80 6.28 -0.24
C GLU A 188 -10.71 6.20 0.99
N LEU A 189 -11.05 7.35 1.53
CA LEU A 189 -11.96 7.47 2.67
C LEU A 189 -12.76 8.78 2.58
N ARG A 190 -13.69 8.97 3.51
CA ARG A 190 -14.45 10.23 3.64
C ARG A 190 -14.02 10.93 4.93
N ILE A 191 -13.48 12.14 4.80
CA ILE A 191 -13.27 13.01 5.97
C ILE A 191 -14.55 13.76 6.29
N LYS A 192 -14.71 14.12 7.55
CA LYS A 192 -15.77 15.07 7.94
C LYS A 192 -15.40 16.46 7.42
N SER A 193 -16.04 16.84 6.31
CA SER A 193 -15.79 18.15 5.69
C SER A 193 -16.42 19.28 6.49
N ASP A 194 -15.68 20.35 6.71
CA ASP A 194 -16.18 21.57 7.36
C ASP A 194 -17.01 22.41 6.38
N LYS A 195 -16.56 22.48 5.12
CA LYS A 195 -17.22 23.30 4.09
C LYS A 195 -18.48 22.64 3.56
N TYR A 196 -18.47 21.32 3.44
CA TYR A 196 -19.56 20.53 2.89
C TYR A 196 -19.97 19.37 3.82
N PRO A 197 -20.51 19.66 5.03
CA PRO A 197 -20.80 18.61 6.01
C PRO A 197 -21.78 17.54 5.49
N ALA A 198 -22.61 17.88 4.52
CA ALA A 198 -23.55 16.93 3.91
C ALA A 198 -22.89 15.88 2.99
N THR A 199 -21.57 15.95 2.73
CA THR A 199 -20.80 14.88 2.06
C THR A 199 -20.54 13.67 2.96
N THR A 200 -20.83 13.77 4.26
CA THR A 200 -20.52 12.76 5.28
C THR A 200 -21.78 12.22 5.95
N SER A 201 -22.75 11.81 5.15
CA SER A 201 -24.03 11.28 5.66
C SER A 201 -23.89 9.95 6.42
N PHE A 202 -22.81 9.19 6.19
CA PHE A 202 -22.47 7.96 6.89
C PHE A 202 -20.96 7.69 6.81
N SER A 203 -20.43 6.84 7.69
CA SER A 203 -19.05 6.31 7.63
C SER A 203 -18.00 7.35 7.20
N TYR A 204 -17.60 8.20 8.11
CA TYR A 204 -16.55 9.18 7.88
C TYR A 204 -15.46 9.06 8.94
N TYR A 205 -14.32 9.66 8.64
CA TYR A 205 -13.20 9.82 9.57
C TYR A 205 -13.11 11.28 10.00
N THR A 206 -12.78 11.49 11.26
CA THR A 206 -12.41 12.82 11.74
C THR A 206 -11.06 13.23 11.15
N LYS A 207 -10.83 14.52 11.05
CA LYS A 207 -9.52 15.03 10.59
C LYS A 207 -8.37 14.58 11.51
N ASP A 208 -8.63 14.44 12.80
CA ASP A 208 -7.61 14.01 13.77
C ASP A 208 -7.25 12.53 13.60
N GLU A 209 -8.22 11.64 13.34
CA GLU A 209 -7.95 10.25 13.00
C GLU A 209 -7.10 10.15 11.73
N VAL A 210 -7.45 10.91 10.69
CA VAL A 210 -6.67 10.91 9.44
C VAL A 210 -5.27 11.44 9.65
N LYS A 211 -5.10 12.54 10.41
CA LYS A 211 -3.78 13.07 10.75
C LYS A 211 -2.92 12.07 11.52
N ALA A 212 -3.52 11.33 12.46
CA ALA A 212 -2.82 10.29 13.20
C ALA A 212 -2.33 9.16 12.27
N ILE A 213 -3.16 8.70 11.34
CA ILE A 213 -2.79 7.70 10.31
C ILE A 213 -1.63 8.22 9.45
N VAL A 214 -1.72 9.46 8.98
CA VAL A 214 -0.70 10.08 8.12
C VAL A 214 0.62 10.26 8.85
N GLU A 215 0.57 10.73 10.10
CA GLU A 215 1.77 10.92 10.93
C GLU A 215 2.47 9.59 11.19
N HIS A 216 1.71 8.54 11.53
CA HIS A 216 2.25 7.20 11.66
C HIS A 216 2.93 6.74 10.36
N GLY A 217 2.27 6.91 9.22
CA GLY A 217 2.85 6.60 7.91
C GLY A 217 4.17 7.34 7.66
N ARG A 218 4.22 8.64 7.97
CA ARG A 218 5.42 9.47 7.85
C ARG A 218 6.56 8.96 8.74
N GLU A 219 6.25 8.59 9.99
CA GLU A 219 7.23 8.04 10.93
C GLU A 219 7.88 6.78 10.36
N VAL A 220 7.08 5.86 9.81
CA VAL A 220 7.54 4.56 9.33
C VAL A 220 7.88 4.52 7.82
N GLY A 221 7.90 5.67 7.13
CA GLY A 221 8.36 5.81 5.75
C GLY A 221 7.32 5.49 4.68
N VAL A 222 6.03 5.46 5.02
CA VAL A 222 4.93 5.23 4.07
C VAL A 222 4.13 6.52 3.87
N ARG A 223 4.20 7.10 2.68
CA ARG A 223 3.37 8.27 2.34
C ARG A 223 1.91 7.85 2.21
N VAL A 224 1.01 8.57 2.88
CA VAL A 224 -0.43 8.35 2.74
C VAL A 224 -0.99 9.38 1.77
N VAL A 225 -1.45 8.90 0.61
CA VAL A 225 -1.95 9.72 -0.50
C VAL A 225 -3.47 9.72 -0.46
N PRO A 226 -4.12 10.89 -0.32
CA PRO A 226 -5.57 10.97 -0.36
C PRO A 226 -6.12 10.56 -1.73
N LEU A 227 -7.15 9.73 -1.74
CA LEU A 227 -7.92 9.39 -2.91
C LEU A 227 -9.39 9.78 -2.68
N LEU A 228 -9.91 10.63 -3.54
CA LEU A 228 -11.33 10.97 -3.60
C LEU A 228 -11.78 10.94 -5.05
N ASN A 229 -12.56 9.94 -5.39
CA ASN A 229 -12.89 9.65 -6.78
C ASN A 229 -13.79 10.72 -7.39
N ALA A 230 -13.42 11.16 -8.60
CA ALA A 230 -14.19 12.04 -9.48
C ALA A 230 -13.69 11.89 -10.94
N PRO A 231 -14.54 12.16 -11.95
CA PRO A 231 -15.93 12.55 -11.84
C PRO A 231 -16.90 11.37 -11.67
N GLY A 232 -16.40 10.10 -11.73
CA GLY A 232 -17.14 8.90 -11.40
C GLY A 232 -17.11 8.57 -9.91
N HIS A 233 -17.85 7.55 -9.48
CA HIS A 233 -17.88 7.03 -8.11
C HIS A 233 -18.16 8.07 -7.00
N THR A 234 -18.79 9.16 -7.37
CA THR A 234 -19.06 10.31 -6.48
C THR A 234 -20.28 10.13 -5.57
N GLY A 235 -20.92 8.95 -5.58
CA GLY A 235 -22.20 8.72 -4.91
C GLY A 235 -22.22 9.09 -3.43
N THR A 236 -21.11 8.89 -2.74
CA THR A 236 -20.99 9.21 -1.32
C THR A 236 -20.83 10.71 -1.04
N ILE A 237 -20.28 11.49 -1.96
CA ILE A 237 -20.12 12.94 -1.78
C ILE A 237 -21.21 13.76 -2.44
N LEU A 238 -21.82 13.27 -3.52
CA LEU A 238 -22.83 14.02 -4.28
C LEU A 238 -24.27 13.66 -3.90
N GLY A 239 -24.52 12.69 -3.04
CA GLY A 239 -25.88 12.24 -2.70
C GLY A 239 -26.81 13.40 -2.30
N ASN A 240 -26.30 14.36 -1.54
CA ASN A 240 -27.05 15.52 -1.06
C ASN A 240 -26.83 16.80 -1.91
N PHE A 241 -26.16 16.70 -3.06
CA PHE A 241 -25.84 17.84 -3.94
C PHE A 241 -26.31 17.61 -5.38
N PRO A 242 -27.65 17.46 -5.61
CA PRO A 242 -28.18 17.17 -6.96
C PRO A 242 -27.85 18.25 -8.00
N GLN A 243 -27.56 19.48 -7.57
CA GLN A 243 -27.15 20.57 -8.47
C GLN A 243 -25.82 20.29 -9.18
N TYR A 244 -24.92 19.51 -8.58
CA TYR A 244 -23.61 19.17 -9.14
C TYR A 244 -23.59 17.84 -9.90
N GLN A 245 -24.73 17.14 -9.99
CA GLN A 245 -24.84 15.84 -10.63
C GLN A 245 -25.17 15.97 -12.12
N VAL A 246 -24.62 15.07 -12.93
CA VAL A 246 -25.05 14.91 -14.32
C VAL A 246 -26.46 14.35 -14.36
N ALA A 247 -27.29 14.84 -15.28
CA ALA A 247 -28.57 14.23 -15.62
C ALA A 247 -28.40 13.29 -16.83
N ASP A 248 -29.02 12.11 -16.79
CA ASP A 248 -29.15 11.23 -17.93
C ASP A 248 -30.12 11.81 -18.99
N ASP A 249 -30.30 11.09 -20.10
CA ASP A 249 -31.19 11.51 -21.17
C ASP A 249 -32.68 11.54 -20.79
N SER A 250 -33.07 10.88 -19.68
CA SER A 250 -34.41 11.00 -19.09
C SER A 250 -34.59 12.24 -18.22
N GLY A 251 -33.48 12.87 -17.82
CA GLY A 251 -33.45 13.98 -16.87
C GLY A 251 -33.22 13.54 -15.42
N SER A 252 -33.02 12.24 -15.17
CA SER A 252 -32.73 11.72 -13.84
C SER A 252 -31.30 12.08 -13.43
N LYS A 253 -31.14 12.61 -12.23
CA LYS A 253 -29.83 12.95 -11.66
C LYS A 253 -29.10 11.73 -11.15
N SER A 254 -27.78 11.71 -11.32
CA SER A 254 -26.92 10.60 -10.87
C SER A 254 -25.87 11.10 -9.88
N ALA A 255 -26.00 10.68 -8.63
CA ALA A 255 -25.02 10.99 -7.61
C ALA A 255 -23.61 10.40 -7.90
N ASN A 256 -23.54 9.38 -8.75
CA ASN A 256 -22.24 8.78 -9.15
C ASN A 256 -21.50 9.56 -10.23
N HIS A 257 -22.05 10.67 -10.72
CA HIS A 257 -21.49 11.40 -11.85
C HIS A 257 -21.46 12.92 -11.56
N LEU A 258 -20.27 13.44 -11.27
CA LEU A 258 -20.04 14.87 -11.14
C LEU A 258 -20.19 15.56 -12.52
N ASN A 259 -20.92 16.65 -12.57
CA ASN A 259 -21.04 17.49 -13.77
C ASN A 259 -19.74 18.28 -14.00
N PHE A 260 -18.74 17.62 -14.55
CA PHE A 260 -17.38 18.14 -14.67
C PHE A 260 -17.22 19.32 -15.66
N ILE A 261 -18.27 19.69 -16.41
CA ILE A 261 -18.26 20.92 -17.24
C ILE A 261 -18.87 22.12 -16.51
N ASP A 262 -19.55 21.91 -15.38
CA ASP A 262 -20.15 22.99 -14.58
C ASP A 262 -19.08 23.62 -13.67
N PRO A 263 -18.77 24.91 -13.80
CA PRO A 263 -17.79 25.58 -12.95
C PRO A 263 -18.09 25.48 -11.45
N ALA A 264 -19.36 25.45 -11.06
CA ALA A 264 -19.74 25.33 -9.65
C ALA A 264 -19.46 23.90 -9.12
N ALA A 265 -19.69 22.88 -9.94
CA ALA A 265 -19.35 21.50 -9.61
C ALA A 265 -17.83 21.27 -9.58
N GLN A 266 -17.08 21.91 -10.49
CA GLN A 266 -15.62 21.92 -10.44
C GLN A 266 -15.11 22.56 -9.14
N GLN A 267 -15.63 23.73 -8.78
CA GLN A 267 -15.23 24.42 -7.55
C GLN A 267 -15.55 23.61 -6.29
N PHE A 268 -16.72 22.97 -6.25
CA PHE A 268 -17.06 22.03 -5.17
C PHE A 268 -15.98 20.93 -5.00
N TYR A 269 -15.53 20.35 -6.12
CA TYR A 269 -14.51 19.32 -6.07
C TYR A 269 -13.12 19.88 -5.70
N PHE A 270 -12.75 21.05 -6.21
CA PHE A 270 -11.49 21.71 -5.84
C PHE A 270 -11.44 22.07 -4.35
N ASP A 271 -12.54 22.55 -3.79
CA ASP A 271 -12.63 22.80 -2.35
C ASP A 271 -12.42 21.54 -1.51
N LEU A 272 -12.91 20.39 -1.97
CA LEU A 272 -12.66 19.11 -1.32
C LEU A 272 -11.20 18.66 -1.48
N ILE A 273 -10.60 18.85 -2.65
CA ILE A 273 -9.16 18.60 -2.85
C ILE A 273 -8.35 19.39 -1.83
N ASP A 274 -8.64 20.68 -1.69
CA ASP A 274 -7.93 21.55 -0.76
C ASP A 274 -8.03 21.04 0.68
N GLU A 275 -9.25 20.75 1.12
CA GLU A 275 -9.49 20.28 2.49
C GLU A 275 -8.83 18.93 2.78
N TYR A 276 -8.83 18.00 1.81
CA TYR A 276 -8.18 16.70 1.96
C TYR A 276 -6.65 16.83 1.93
N MET A 277 -6.09 17.57 0.98
CA MET A 277 -4.64 17.76 0.91
C MET A 277 -4.11 18.42 2.17
N ASP A 278 -4.81 19.41 2.75
CA ASP A 278 -4.44 20.02 4.02
C ASP A 278 -4.54 19.04 5.19
N THR A 279 -5.59 18.20 5.23
CA THR A 279 -5.77 17.21 6.29
C THR A 279 -4.71 16.13 6.26
N PHE A 280 -4.34 15.66 5.07
CA PHE A 280 -3.30 14.65 4.87
C PHE A 280 -1.88 15.23 4.88
N GLY A 281 -1.72 16.54 4.76
CA GLY A 281 -0.39 17.13 4.56
C GLY A 281 0.32 16.54 3.34
N SER A 282 -0.44 16.15 2.30
CA SER A 282 0.07 15.41 1.14
C SER A 282 0.40 16.36 0.00
N THR A 283 1.51 16.07 -0.68
CA THR A 283 1.88 16.67 -1.97
C THR A 283 1.47 15.80 -3.15
N GLU A 284 0.66 14.77 -2.93
CA GLU A 284 0.09 13.93 -3.98
C GLU A 284 -1.42 13.88 -3.82
N TRP A 285 -2.14 13.82 -4.94
CA TRP A 285 -3.58 13.68 -5.01
C TRP A 285 -3.96 12.58 -5.99
N HIS A 286 -4.84 11.67 -5.60
CA HIS A 286 -5.39 10.67 -6.51
C HIS A 286 -6.87 10.98 -6.76
N MET A 287 -7.20 11.39 -8.00
CA MET A 287 -8.58 11.77 -8.33
C MET A 287 -9.46 10.59 -8.76
N GLY A 288 -8.95 9.35 -8.79
CA GLY A 288 -9.68 8.24 -9.39
C GLY A 288 -9.75 8.37 -10.90
N ALA A 289 -10.80 8.97 -11.43
CA ALA A 289 -11.09 9.14 -12.85
C ALA A 289 -11.47 7.85 -13.58
N ASP A 290 -11.83 6.80 -12.84
CA ASP A 290 -12.25 5.52 -13.38
C ASP A 290 -13.76 5.40 -13.54
N GLU A 291 -14.17 4.49 -14.40
CA GLU A 291 -15.52 3.95 -14.57
C GLU A 291 -16.65 5.00 -14.69
N PHE A 292 -16.35 6.20 -15.17
CA PHE A 292 -17.36 7.26 -15.29
C PHE A 292 -18.56 6.83 -16.15
N PHE A 293 -18.34 6.02 -17.19
CA PHE A 293 -19.37 5.49 -18.07
C PHE A 293 -19.72 4.03 -17.87
N PHE A 294 -19.09 3.37 -16.94
CA PHE A 294 -19.11 1.92 -16.79
C PHE A 294 -20.50 1.32 -16.54
N LYS A 295 -21.42 2.07 -15.97
CA LYS A 295 -22.79 1.60 -15.70
C LYS A 295 -23.82 2.60 -16.23
N GLN A 296 -23.68 2.95 -17.47
CA GLN A 296 -24.77 3.63 -18.15
C GLN A 296 -25.89 2.61 -18.35
N GLY A 297 -26.95 2.79 -17.57
CA GLY A 297 -28.22 2.14 -17.87
C GLY A 297 -28.75 2.56 -19.24
N PRO A 298 -29.94 2.13 -19.63
CA PRO A 298 -30.53 2.44 -20.95
C PRO A 298 -30.71 3.94 -21.23
N GLY A 299 -30.48 4.84 -20.25
CA GLY A 299 -30.40 6.27 -20.46
C GLY A 299 -29.00 6.67 -20.90
N ASP A 300 -28.81 6.94 -22.15
CA ASP A 300 -27.57 7.47 -22.67
C ASP A 300 -27.32 8.91 -22.20
N PHE A 301 -26.05 9.29 -22.08
CA PHE A 301 -25.64 10.68 -21.82
C PHE A 301 -25.47 11.49 -23.13
N LYS A 302 -26.33 11.26 -24.13
CA LYS A 302 -26.30 12.02 -25.40
C LYS A 302 -26.57 13.51 -25.18
N LYS A 303 -27.53 13.82 -24.29
CA LYS A 303 -27.80 15.20 -23.89
C LYS A 303 -26.61 15.83 -23.19
N TYR A 304 -25.89 15.07 -22.38
CA TYR A 304 -24.69 15.57 -21.73
C TYR A 304 -23.56 15.86 -22.73
N LEU A 305 -23.37 15.02 -23.75
CA LEU A 305 -22.45 15.34 -24.85
C LEU A 305 -22.86 16.60 -25.61
N ALA A 306 -24.16 16.84 -25.80
CA ALA A 306 -24.64 18.09 -26.42
C ALA A 306 -24.35 19.30 -25.51
N GLN A 307 -24.48 19.16 -24.20
CA GLN A 307 -24.11 20.21 -23.23
C GLN A 307 -22.59 20.47 -23.25
N ILE A 308 -21.75 19.42 -23.30
CA ILE A 308 -20.30 19.53 -23.49
C ILE A 308 -19.99 20.39 -24.73
N ARG A 309 -20.55 20.04 -25.89
CA ARG A 309 -20.33 20.76 -27.14
C ARG A 309 -20.77 22.24 -27.06
N SER A 310 -21.88 22.49 -26.40
CA SER A 310 -22.36 23.85 -26.15
C SER A 310 -21.43 24.61 -25.22
N HIS A 311 -20.97 23.99 -24.15
CA HIS A 311 -20.03 24.59 -23.19
C HIS A 311 -18.72 25.02 -23.84
N TYR A 312 -18.15 24.20 -24.70
CA TYR A 312 -16.91 24.50 -25.42
C TYR A 312 -17.13 25.36 -26.69
N GLY A 313 -18.39 25.62 -27.09
CA GLY A 313 -18.71 26.31 -28.35
C GLY A 313 -18.23 25.53 -29.59
N ASP A 314 -18.07 24.24 -29.47
CA ASP A 314 -17.43 23.35 -30.48
C ASP A 314 -18.24 22.08 -30.70
N GLN A 315 -18.93 22.00 -31.83
CA GLN A 315 -19.76 20.85 -32.19
C GLN A 315 -18.96 19.59 -32.47
N SER A 316 -17.66 19.69 -32.69
CA SER A 316 -16.76 18.55 -32.87
C SER A 316 -16.17 18.03 -31.55
N MET A 317 -16.41 18.73 -30.41
CA MET A 317 -15.90 18.28 -29.11
C MET A 317 -16.39 16.87 -28.79
N THR A 318 -15.42 16.03 -28.41
CA THR A 318 -15.69 14.68 -27.94
C THR A 318 -15.81 14.64 -26.43
N PHE A 319 -16.44 13.59 -25.91
CA PHE A 319 -16.48 13.37 -24.48
C PHE A 319 -15.05 13.16 -23.93
N ASP A 320 -14.25 12.32 -24.57
CA ASP A 320 -12.90 12.00 -24.12
C ASP A 320 -11.99 13.24 -24.05
N ALA A 321 -12.10 14.14 -25.03
CA ALA A 321 -11.38 15.41 -25.01
C ALA A 321 -11.81 16.31 -23.83
N ALA A 322 -13.11 16.40 -23.57
CA ALA A 322 -13.63 17.19 -22.44
C ALA A 322 -13.26 16.55 -21.08
N PHE A 323 -13.22 15.24 -21.02
CA PHE A 323 -12.80 14.51 -19.83
C PHE A 323 -11.31 14.73 -19.54
N ASN A 324 -10.45 14.67 -20.57
CA ASN A 324 -9.03 14.98 -20.44
C ASN A 324 -8.79 16.44 -20.03
N ASP A 325 -9.58 17.38 -20.56
CA ASP A 325 -9.54 18.79 -20.14
C ASP A 325 -9.87 18.95 -18.65
N PHE A 326 -10.84 18.20 -18.15
CA PHE A 326 -11.15 18.20 -16.72
C PHE A 326 -10.00 17.61 -15.89
N ILE A 327 -9.39 16.50 -16.31
CA ILE A 327 -8.19 15.97 -15.64
C ILE A 327 -7.08 17.03 -15.60
N ASN A 328 -6.83 17.73 -16.72
CA ASN A 328 -5.83 18.80 -16.79
C ASN A 328 -6.16 19.98 -15.86
N LYS A 329 -7.43 20.35 -15.73
CA LYS A 329 -7.89 21.37 -14.76
C LYS A 329 -7.63 20.94 -13.31
N VAL A 330 -7.92 19.67 -12.98
CA VAL A 330 -7.58 19.11 -11.67
C VAL A 330 -6.07 19.09 -11.47
N ASN A 331 -5.30 18.70 -12.49
CA ASN A 331 -3.83 18.74 -12.43
C ASN A 331 -3.29 20.14 -12.17
N ALA A 332 -3.80 21.13 -12.88
CA ALA A 332 -3.42 22.53 -12.68
C ALA A 332 -3.74 23.00 -11.24
N HIS A 333 -4.90 22.62 -10.71
CA HIS A 333 -5.28 22.94 -9.33
C HIS A 333 -4.35 22.28 -8.31
N VAL A 334 -4.08 20.98 -8.44
CA VAL A 334 -3.16 20.23 -7.57
C VAL A 334 -1.74 20.79 -7.65
N LYS A 335 -1.27 21.14 -8.85
CA LYS A 335 0.04 21.80 -9.05
C LYS A 335 0.13 23.18 -8.41
N SER A 336 -0.95 23.93 -8.41
CA SER A 336 -0.97 25.24 -7.73
C SER A 336 -0.74 25.13 -6.21
N ARG A 337 -0.98 23.93 -5.66
CA ARG A 337 -0.68 23.57 -4.28
C ARG A 337 0.68 22.85 -4.10
N GLY A 338 1.51 22.82 -5.15
CA GLY A 338 2.80 22.13 -5.15
C GLY A 338 2.68 20.60 -5.23
N GLY A 339 1.52 20.09 -5.68
CA GLY A 339 1.23 18.67 -5.68
C GLY A 339 1.40 17.99 -7.04
N THR A 340 1.28 16.66 -7.03
CA THR A 340 1.31 15.76 -8.21
C THR A 340 0.01 14.99 -8.29
N LEU A 341 -0.59 14.93 -9.48
CA LEU A 341 -1.84 14.21 -9.74
C LEU A 341 -1.59 12.75 -10.11
N ARG A 342 -2.42 11.85 -9.55
CA ARG A 342 -2.53 10.44 -9.93
C ARG A 342 -3.93 10.14 -10.45
N VAL A 343 -4.04 9.27 -11.46
CA VAL A 343 -5.32 8.87 -12.05
C VAL A 343 -5.31 7.40 -12.44
N TRP A 344 -6.47 6.74 -12.43
CA TRP A 344 -6.65 5.44 -13.08
C TRP A 344 -6.68 5.61 -14.61
N ASN A 345 -6.27 4.57 -15.33
CA ASN A 345 -6.08 4.63 -16.79
C ASN A 345 -7.36 4.52 -17.63
N ASP A 346 -8.40 3.90 -17.10
CA ASP A 346 -9.55 3.44 -17.93
C ASP A 346 -10.47 4.56 -18.42
N GLY A 347 -10.41 5.73 -17.78
CA GLY A 347 -11.04 6.96 -18.29
C GLY A 347 -10.29 7.64 -19.45
N ILE A 348 -9.03 7.25 -19.71
CA ILE A 348 -8.18 7.86 -20.75
C ILE A 348 -8.30 7.08 -22.06
N ALA A 349 -9.30 7.42 -22.87
CA ALA A 349 -9.63 6.65 -24.08
C ALA A 349 -9.09 7.24 -25.38
N ASP A 350 -8.88 8.56 -25.44
CA ASP A 350 -8.35 9.26 -26.61
C ASP A 350 -7.55 10.51 -26.16
N ILE A 351 -6.31 10.60 -26.60
CA ILE A 351 -5.42 11.72 -26.31
C ILE A 351 -5.07 12.54 -27.56
N SER A 352 -5.74 12.28 -28.69
CA SER A 352 -5.40 12.90 -29.98
C SER A 352 -5.84 14.36 -30.05
N ARG A 353 -6.96 14.71 -29.42
CA ARG A 353 -7.52 16.06 -29.44
C ARG A 353 -7.03 16.93 -28.28
N ILE A 354 -7.21 16.43 -27.06
CA ILE A 354 -6.68 17.02 -25.83
C ILE A 354 -5.93 15.91 -25.11
N ALA A 355 -4.60 16.05 -25.05
CA ALA A 355 -3.76 15.14 -24.29
C ALA A 355 -3.82 15.51 -22.80
N ILE A 356 -3.65 14.50 -21.94
CA ILE A 356 -3.40 14.72 -20.53
C ILE A 356 -1.98 15.26 -20.34
N ASP A 357 -1.77 16.12 -19.36
CA ASP A 357 -0.45 16.64 -19.00
C ASP A 357 0.51 15.49 -18.69
N LYS A 358 1.78 15.61 -19.11
CA LYS A 358 2.76 14.51 -19.03
C LYS A 358 3.26 14.22 -17.61
N ASP A 359 3.06 15.13 -16.70
CA ASP A 359 3.41 14.99 -15.29
C ASP A 359 2.34 14.27 -14.46
N VAL A 360 1.17 13.99 -15.03
CA VAL A 360 0.15 13.14 -14.41
C VAL A 360 0.63 11.69 -14.35
N ILE A 361 0.57 11.10 -13.16
CA ILE A 361 0.93 9.69 -12.95
C ILE A 361 -0.28 8.81 -13.28
N ILE A 362 -0.12 7.92 -14.25
CA ILE A 362 -1.19 7.02 -14.68
C ILE A 362 -1.02 5.67 -14.00
N GLU A 363 -2.02 5.26 -13.22
CA GLU A 363 -2.09 3.96 -12.58
C GLU A 363 -2.92 2.99 -13.44
N TYR A 364 -2.23 2.03 -14.03
CA TYR A 364 -2.80 1.15 -15.05
C TYR A 364 -3.34 -0.15 -14.45
N TRP A 365 -4.67 -0.25 -14.33
CA TRP A 365 -5.34 -1.40 -13.74
C TRP A 365 -6.26 -2.13 -14.72
N GLY A 366 -6.91 -1.38 -15.56
CA GLY A 366 -8.08 -1.79 -16.32
C GLY A 366 -7.78 -2.15 -17.75
N LYS A 367 -8.86 -2.50 -18.42
CA LYS A 367 -8.90 -2.95 -19.81
C LYS A 367 -8.56 -1.80 -20.73
N GLY A 368 -7.42 -1.87 -21.38
CA GLY A 368 -7.27 -1.23 -22.65
C GLY A 368 -8.26 -1.84 -23.66
N GLU A 369 -8.43 -1.21 -24.76
CA GLU A 369 -9.35 -1.53 -25.86
C GLU A 369 -9.60 -3.04 -26.06
N SER A 370 -10.72 -3.61 -25.65
CA SER A 370 -11.01 -5.02 -25.92
C SER A 370 -12.36 -5.34 -26.51
N SER A 371 -13.32 -4.47 -26.48
CA SER A 371 -14.51 -4.62 -27.32
C SER A 371 -15.34 -3.33 -27.36
N LYS A 372 -15.99 -3.11 -28.49
CA LYS A 372 -16.98 -2.02 -28.69
C LYS A 372 -18.19 -2.08 -27.74
N LYS A 373 -18.19 -2.99 -26.78
CA LYS A 373 -19.27 -3.22 -25.81
C LYS A 373 -18.88 -2.91 -24.36
N ASP A 374 -17.58 -2.81 -24.06
CA ASP A 374 -17.12 -2.50 -22.70
C ASP A 374 -16.84 -1.01 -22.57
N ALA A 375 -17.47 -0.39 -21.59
CA ALA A 375 -17.36 1.04 -21.32
C ALA A 375 -15.97 1.46 -20.78
N ASN A 376 -15.14 0.51 -20.38
CA ASN A 376 -13.75 0.73 -19.96
C ASN A 376 -12.86 0.82 -21.20
N ARG A 377 -12.70 2.02 -21.72
CA ARG A 377 -12.04 2.29 -23.01
C ARG A 377 -10.62 2.84 -22.85
N GLY A 378 -9.99 2.67 -21.72
CA GLY A 378 -8.63 3.19 -21.54
C GLY A 378 -7.70 2.77 -22.67
N LEU A 379 -6.80 3.67 -23.04
CA LEU A 379 -5.77 3.38 -24.05
C LEU A 379 -4.93 2.17 -23.63
N PRO A 380 -4.48 1.35 -24.59
CA PRO A 380 -3.48 0.32 -24.31
C PRO A 380 -2.22 0.92 -23.69
N VAL A 381 -1.58 0.19 -22.78
CA VAL A 381 -0.36 0.68 -22.10
C VAL A 381 0.71 1.12 -23.11
N LYS A 382 0.83 0.41 -24.24
CA LYS A 382 1.75 0.80 -25.32
C LYS A 382 1.47 2.21 -25.85
N ALA A 383 0.21 2.56 -26.07
CA ALA A 383 -0.15 3.88 -26.59
C ALA A 383 0.19 5.00 -25.60
N LEU A 384 0.01 4.76 -24.30
CA LEU A 384 0.39 5.71 -23.25
C LEU A 384 1.91 5.87 -23.19
N VAL A 385 2.66 4.77 -23.22
CA VAL A 385 4.12 4.79 -23.19
C VAL A 385 4.72 5.45 -24.44
N ASP A 386 4.21 5.12 -25.62
CA ASP A 386 4.63 5.75 -26.89
C ASP A 386 4.32 7.26 -26.89
N ALA A 387 3.28 7.67 -26.21
CA ALA A 387 2.96 9.08 -26.02
C ALA A 387 3.81 9.76 -24.91
N GLY A 388 4.72 9.04 -24.25
CA GLY A 388 5.66 9.57 -23.27
C GLY A 388 5.13 9.66 -21.84
N TYR A 389 4.08 8.91 -21.48
CA TYR A 389 3.62 8.79 -20.10
C TYR A 389 4.41 7.72 -19.33
N THR A 390 4.56 7.94 -18.04
CA THR A 390 4.98 6.90 -17.12
C THR A 390 3.76 6.24 -16.47
N VAL A 391 3.87 4.95 -16.18
CA VAL A 391 2.75 4.17 -15.64
C VAL A 391 3.14 3.43 -14.37
N VAL A 392 2.17 3.29 -13.46
CA VAL A 392 2.26 2.36 -12.33
C VAL A 392 1.47 1.10 -12.69
N ASN A 393 2.06 -0.07 -12.46
CA ASN A 393 1.33 -1.32 -12.65
C ASN A 393 0.39 -1.58 -11.46
N ALA A 394 -0.88 -1.26 -11.63
CA ALA A 394 -1.95 -1.52 -10.66
C ALA A 394 -2.82 -2.71 -11.09
N SER A 395 -2.20 -3.76 -11.62
CA SER A 395 -2.88 -4.92 -12.22
C SER A 395 -3.94 -5.52 -11.31
N SER A 396 -5.12 -5.75 -11.86
CA SER A 396 -6.21 -6.45 -11.17
C SER A 396 -5.86 -7.90 -10.77
N ALA A 397 -4.74 -8.45 -11.22
CA ALA A 397 -4.22 -9.71 -10.70
C ALA A 397 -3.84 -9.64 -9.22
N LEU A 398 -3.46 -8.45 -8.73
CA LEU A 398 -3.11 -8.19 -7.32
C LEU A 398 -4.24 -7.47 -6.57
N TYR A 399 -5.50 -7.69 -6.96
CA TYR A 399 -6.67 -7.11 -6.34
C TYR A 399 -7.28 -8.04 -5.31
N TYR A 400 -7.77 -7.43 -4.24
CA TYR A 400 -8.57 -8.06 -3.19
C TYR A 400 -9.86 -7.30 -2.99
N TYR A 401 -10.97 -8.03 -2.79
CA TYR A 401 -12.20 -7.48 -2.24
C TYR A 401 -12.37 -7.97 -0.82
N ARG A 402 -12.43 -7.04 0.13
CA ARG A 402 -12.51 -7.34 1.54
C ARG A 402 -13.80 -8.07 1.91
N ASP A 403 -14.94 -7.68 1.34
CA ASP A 403 -16.25 -8.05 1.83
C ASP A 403 -16.97 -9.09 0.98
N GLN A 404 -16.38 -9.55 -0.11
CA GLN A 404 -17.04 -10.52 -0.99
C GLN A 404 -16.03 -11.36 -1.77
N PRO A 405 -16.39 -12.61 -2.09
CA PRO A 405 -15.64 -13.40 -3.04
C PRO A 405 -15.54 -12.65 -4.37
N SER A 406 -14.36 -12.59 -4.94
CA SER A 406 -14.11 -11.97 -6.23
C SER A 406 -13.56 -13.00 -7.21
N SER A 407 -13.58 -12.67 -8.50
CA SER A 407 -12.94 -13.47 -9.54
C SER A 407 -11.47 -13.13 -9.74
N TYR A 408 -10.92 -12.20 -8.97
CA TYR A 408 -9.53 -11.77 -9.11
C TYR A 408 -8.54 -12.85 -8.70
N VAL A 409 -7.43 -12.91 -9.44
CA VAL A 409 -6.49 -14.03 -9.39
C VAL A 409 -5.96 -14.30 -7.99
N MET A 410 -5.48 -13.25 -7.30
CA MET A 410 -4.93 -13.41 -5.94
C MET A 410 -5.97 -13.89 -4.94
N GLN A 411 -7.20 -13.40 -5.01
CA GLN A 411 -8.25 -13.78 -4.06
C GLN A 411 -8.76 -15.19 -4.28
N VAL A 412 -8.77 -15.66 -5.55
CA VAL A 412 -9.30 -17.00 -5.90
C VAL A 412 -8.23 -18.07 -5.85
N LYS A 413 -7.00 -17.74 -6.27
CA LYS A 413 -5.91 -18.70 -6.48
C LYS A 413 -4.74 -18.49 -5.52
N GLY A 414 -4.77 -17.43 -4.70
CA GLY A 414 -3.65 -17.08 -3.83
C GLY A 414 -2.36 -16.83 -4.61
N LEU A 415 -1.23 -17.02 -3.96
CA LEU A 415 0.10 -16.88 -4.58
C LEU A 415 0.31 -17.80 -5.78
N GLU A 416 -0.29 -18.99 -5.80
CA GLU A 416 -0.17 -19.95 -6.91
C GLU A 416 -0.63 -19.36 -8.24
N GLY A 417 -1.57 -18.41 -8.18
CA GLY A 417 -2.09 -17.75 -9.38
C GLY A 417 -1.15 -16.73 -10.00
N VAL A 418 -0.22 -16.20 -9.24
CA VAL A 418 0.64 -15.07 -9.67
C VAL A 418 2.13 -15.36 -9.57
N TYR A 419 2.55 -16.26 -8.67
CA TYR A 419 3.97 -16.54 -8.45
C TYR A 419 4.66 -17.05 -9.72
N GLY A 420 5.71 -16.35 -10.14
CA GLY A 420 6.47 -16.66 -11.34
C GLY A 420 5.76 -16.38 -12.67
N THR A 421 4.47 -16.03 -12.66
CA THR A 421 3.69 -15.70 -13.86
C THR A 421 3.38 -14.23 -13.98
N TRP A 422 3.05 -13.57 -12.89
CA TRP A 422 2.89 -12.12 -12.87
C TRP A 422 4.25 -11.43 -12.71
N THR A 423 4.50 -10.42 -13.52
CA THR A 423 5.72 -9.61 -13.51
C THR A 423 5.35 -8.12 -13.56
N MET A 424 6.35 -7.24 -13.39
CA MET A 424 6.15 -5.81 -13.55
C MET A 424 5.67 -5.40 -14.95
N ASN A 425 5.81 -6.27 -15.93
CA ASN A 425 5.28 -6.14 -17.29
C ASN A 425 3.91 -6.79 -17.51
N SER A 426 3.28 -7.33 -16.47
CA SER A 426 1.95 -7.94 -16.56
C SER A 426 0.84 -6.89 -16.53
N PHE A 427 0.86 -5.99 -17.51
CA PHE A 427 -0.23 -5.04 -17.73
C PHE A 427 -1.40 -5.75 -18.42
N TYR A 428 -2.60 -5.30 -18.11
CA TYR A 428 -3.79 -5.86 -18.74
C TYR A 428 -3.75 -5.65 -20.26
N GLN A 429 -3.95 -6.72 -21.02
CA GLN A 429 -3.97 -6.72 -22.49
C GLN A 429 -2.77 -6.03 -23.17
N ASN A 430 -1.58 -6.17 -22.61
CA ASN A 430 -0.36 -5.65 -23.24
C ASN A 430 0.04 -6.35 -24.54
N ASN A 431 -0.67 -7.42 -24.94
CA ASN A 431 -0.49 -8.16 -26.22
C ASN A 431 0.98 -8.53 -26.52
N GLY A 432 1.75 -8.88 -25.48
CA GLY A 432 3.17 -9.19 -25.61
C GLY A 432 4.09 -7.97 -25.69
N TYR A 433 3.57 -6.76 -25.57
CA TYR A 433 4.39 -5.56 -25.48
C TYR A 433 5.13 -5.52 -24.16
N THR A 434 6.45 -5.36 -24.21
CA THR A 434 7.27 -5.15 -23.02
C THR A 434 7.42 -3.66 -22.77
N VAL A 435 6.86 -3.18 -21.67
CA VAL A 435 7.01 -1.79 -21.23
C VAL A 435 8.46 -1.58 -20.79
N PRO A 436 9.17 -0.58 -21.33
CA PRO A 436 10.52 -0.24 -20.86
C PRO A 436 10.50 0.11 -19.37
N ASP A 437 11.48 -0.37 -18.61
CA ASP A 437 11.57 -0.09 -17.16
C ASP A 437 11.52 1.41 -16.85
N ALA A 438 12.14 2.24 -17.66
CA ALA A 438 12.11 3.70 -17.50
C ALA A 438 10.71 4.32 -17.62
N SER A 439 9.76 3.59 -18.21
CA SER A 439 8.35 4.00 -18.31
C SER A 439 7.48 3.39 -17.21
N ILE A 440 8.03 2.44 -16.43
CA ILE A 440 7.35 1.86 -15.26
C ILE A 440 7.79 2.64 -14.03
N ARG A 441 6.87 3.35 -13.41
CA ARG A 441 7.14 4.05 -12.17
C ARG A 441 7.13 3.11 -10.95
N GLY A 442 6.38 2.02 -11.03
CA GLY A 442 6.28 1.05 -9.95
C GLY A 442 5.06 0.16 -10.05
N GLY A 443 4.67 -0.38 -8.91
CA GLY A 443 3.50 -1.26 -8.79
C GLY A 443 2.73 -1.05 -7.50
N LYS A 444 1.49 -1.57 -7.49
CA LYS A 444 0.64 -1.52 -6.31
C LYS A 444 -0.28 -2.74 -6.17
N VAL A 445 -0.58 -3.06 -4.93
CA VAL A 445 -1.63 -3.99 -4.53
C VAL A 445 -2.88 -3.19 -4.19
N SER A 446 -4.07 -3.60 -4.62
CA SER A 446 -5.29 -2.87 -4.32
C SER A 446 -6.25 -3.68 -3.47
N ILE A 447 -6.72 -3.08 -2.38
CA ILE A 447 -7.64 -3.65 -1.41
C ILE A 447 -8.94 -2.85 -1.50
N TRP A 448 -9.91 -3.47 -2.14
CA TRP A 448 -11.22 -2.85 -2.34
C TRP A 448 -12.18 -3.30 -1.26
N GLN A 449 -13.09 -2.42 -0.93
CA GLN A 449 -14.23 -2.76 -0.12
C GLN A 449 -15.35 -3.24 -1.06
N GLY A 450 -15.80 -4.47 -0.89
CA GLY A 450 -17.00 -4.96 -1.55
C GLY A 450 -18.27 -4.44 -0.86
N GLY A 451 -19.38 -4.89 -1.30
CA GLY A 451 -20.63 -4.24 -0.97
C GLY A 451 -21.24 -4.51 0.39
N HIS A 452 -20.78 -5.30 1.31
CA HIS A 452 -21.41 -5.47 2.66
C HIS A 452 -20.78 -6.56 3.51
N GLY A 453 -19.96 -6.16 4.44
CA GLY A 453 -19.51 -6.77 5.68
C GLY A 453 -19.90 -8.22 6.00
N LYS A 454 -19.22 -9.17 5.33
CA LYS A 454 -19.30 -10.59 5.71
C LYS A 454 -17.97 -11.15 6.17
N VAL A 455 -16.90 -10.36 6.06
CA VAL A 455 -15.53 -10.78 6.33
C VAL A 455 -14.99 -9.95 7.48
N THR A 456 -14.43 -10.61 8.47
CA THR A 456 -13.78 -9.96 9.60
C THR A 456 -12.48 -9.27 9.16
N ASP A 457 -12.02 -8.32 9.94
CA ASP A 457 -10.71 -7.68 9.72
C ASP A 457 -9.59 -8.72 9.69
N HIS A 458 -9.68 -9.77 10.52
CA HIS A 458 -8.71 -10.86 10.56
C HIS A 458 -8.67 -11.69 9.28
N GLU A 459 -9.82 -12.06 8.72
CA GLU A 459 -9.88 -12.78 7.44
C GLU A 459 -9.35 -11.93 6.29
N ALA A 460 -9.70 -10.63 6.25
CA ALA A 460 -9.17 -9.70 5.26
C ALA A 460 -7.65 -9.58 5.36
N GLU A 461 -7.09 -9.55 6.56
CA GLU A 461 -5.65 -9.51 6.79
C GLU A 461 -4.94 -10.75 6.28
N ALA A 462 -5.48 -11.93 6.54
CA ALA A 462 -4.91 -13.19 6.08
C ALA A 462 -4.78 -13.24 4.54
N TRP A 463 -5.80 -12.77 3.84
CA TRP A 463 -5.78 -12.75 2.37
C TRP A 463 -4.78 -11.74 1.81
N VAL A 464 -4.73 -10.56 2.39
CA VAL A 464 -3.88 -9.45 1.91
C VAL A 464 -2.39 -9.70 2.18
N THR A 465 -2.09 -10.43 3.24
CA THR A 465 -0.72 -10.70 3.71
C THR A 465 0.20 -11.26 2.63
N GLU A 466 -0.23 -12.30 1.92
CA GLU A 466 0.58 -12.92 0.87
C GLU A 466 0.78 -11.97 -0.32
N GLY A 467 -0.27 -11.24 -0.71
CA GLY A 467 -0.22 -10.32 -1.84
C GLY A 467 0.67 -9.11 -1.62
N LEU A 468 0.64 -8.53 -0.41
CA LEU A 468 1.56 -7.44 -0.06
C LEU A 468 3.01 -7.90 -0.13
N ARG A 469 3.32 -9.11 0.38
CA ARG A 469 4.67 -9.65 0.37
C ARG A 469 5.17 -9.97 -1.04
N TYR A 470 4.32 -10.58 -1.87
CA TYR A 470 4.68 -10.83 -3.26
C TYR A 470 4.81 -9.54 -4.07
N GLY A 471 3.88 -8.61 -3.88
CA GLY A 471 3.97 -7.28 -4.49
C GLY A 471 5.26 -6.56 -4.10
N ALA A 472 5.59 -6.49 -2.82
CA ALA A 472 6.81 -5.86 -2.33
C ALA A 472 8.07 -6.47 -2.95
N GLN A 473 8.15 -7.82 -3.02
CA GLN A 473 9.25 -8.52 -3.70
C GLN A 473 9.39 -8.09 -5.16
N MET A 474 8.27 -8.01 -5.88
CA MET A 474 8.27 -7.68 -7.29
C MET A 474 8.52 -6.17 -7.53
N PHE A 475 8.01 -5.29 -6.67
CA PHE A 475 8.19 -3.84 -6.81
C PHE A 475 9.60 -3.40 -6.47
N TRP A 476 10.29 -4.11 -5.56
CA TRP A 476 11.67 -3.83 -5.21
C TRP A 476 12.66 -4.43 -6.22
N ASN A 477 12.53 -5.75 -6.51
CA ASN A 477 13.52 -6.51 -7.27
C ASN A 477 13.13 -6.79 -8.74
N ALA A 478 11.86 -6.63 -9.12
CA ALA A 478 11.28 -7.01 -10.41
C ALA A 478 11.38 -8.52 -10.76
N LYS A 479 11.67 -9.36 -9.77
CA LYS A 479 11.83 -10.81 -9.96
C LYS A 479 11.51 -11.59 -8.69
N THR A 480 11.09 -12.84 -8.89
CA THR A 480 10.96 -13.80 -7.79
C THR A 480 12.33 -14.13 -7.20
N PRO A 481 12.41 -14.45 -5.89
CA PRO A 481 13.68 -14.81 -5.27
C PRO A 481 14.30 -16.04 -5.92
N LYS A 482 15.56 -15.99 -6.27
CA LYS A 482 16.28 -17.15 -6.87
C LYS A 482 16.36 -18.35 -5.93
N ALA A 483 16.44 -18.09 -4.63
CA ALA A 483 16.56 -19.13 -3.62
C ALA A 483 15.28 -19.94 -3.40
N ASP A 484 14.12 -19.37 -3.72
CA ASP A 484 12.85 -20.01 -3.37
C ASP A 484 12.41 -21.10 -4.37
N GLY A 485 12.86 -21.05 -5.60
CA GLY A 485 12.59 -22.06 -6.63
C GLY A 485 11.10 -22.31 -6.96
N ASN A 486 10.20 -22.14 -5.99
CA ASN A 486 8.76 -22.34 -6.13
C ASN A 486 7.95 -21.54 -5.09
N VAL A 487 6.62 -21.54 -5.25
CA VAL A 487 5.69 -20.81 -4.39
C VAL A 487 5.71 -21.29 -2.93
N GLU A 488 5.89 -22.59 -2.69
CA GLU A 488 5.89 -23.16 -1.34
C GLU A 488 7.10 -22.69 -0.53
N ALA A 489 8.27 -22.57 -1.17
CA ALA A 489 9.44 -21.99 -0.52
C ALA A 489 9.22 -20.50 -0.16
N PHE A 490 8.55 -19.74 -1.02
CA PHE A 490 8.20 -18.35 -0.71
C PHE A 490 7.19 -18.24 0.43
N LYS A 491 6.18 -19.11 0.48
CA LYS A 491 5.25 -19.22 1.62
C LYS A 491 5.96 -19.58 2.91
N ALA A 492 6.94 -20.51 2.85
CA ALA A 492 7.76 -20.86 4.01
C ALA A 492 8.56 -19.64 4.50
N ARG A 493 9.10 -18.82 3.59
CA ARG A 493 9.78 -17.55 3.92
C ARG A 493 8.82 -16.56 4.58
N ILE A 494 7.61 -16.38 4.04
CA ILE A 494 6.55 -15.54 4.66
C ILE A 494 6.32 -15.99 6.10
N LYS A 495 6.16 -17.29 6.31
CA LYS A 495 5.93 -17.85 7.64
C LYS A 495 7.12 -17.66 8.59
N ALA A 496 8.35 -17.78 8.09
CA ALA A 496 9.56 -17.59 8.90
C ALA A 496 9.73 -16.13 9.33
N LEU A 497 9.40 -15.18 8.47
CA LEU A 497 9.45 -13.76 8.78
C LEU A 497 8.37 -13.34 9.79
N GLY A 498 7.18 -13.93 9.71
CA GLY A 498 6.05 -13.50 10.54
C GLY A 498 5.62 -12.04 10.27
N GLU A 499 5.06 -11.40 11.29
CA GLU A 499 4.66 -9.99 11.23
C GLU A 499 5.75 -9.07 11.83
N PRO A 500 5.79 -7.78 11.43
CA PRO A 500 6.70 -6.81 12.03
C PRO A 500 6.43 -6.64 13.54
N SER A 501 7.42 -6.23 14.28
CA SER A 501 7.33 -6.05 15.74
C SER A 501 6.31 -5.00 16.16
N THR A 502 6.11 -3.97 15.34
CA THR A 502 5.10 -2.92 15.54
C THR A 502 3.67 -3.39 15.24
N TYR A 503 3.54 -4.56 14.60
CA TYR A 503 2.24 -5.13 14.30
C TYR A 503 1.60 -5.70 15.57
N VAL A 504 0.54 -5.03 16.02
CA VAL A 504 -0.28 -5.54 17.12
C VAL A 504 -1.26 -6.56 16.56
N ASP A 505 -1.10 -7.81 16.96
CA ASP A 505 -2.03 -8.87 16.58
C ASP A 505 -3.43 -8.52 17.10
N PRO A 506 -4.43 -8.32 16.23
CA PRO A 506 -5.78 -7.97 16.65
C PRO A 506 -6.44 -9.05 17.52
N THR A 507 -5.90 -10.28 17.50
CA THR A 507 -6.39 -11.36 18.37
C THR A 507 -5.81 -11.29 19.79
N ARG A 508 -4.77 -10.49 20.02
CA ARG A 508 -4.12 -10.36 21.33
C ARG A 508 -4.98 -9.67 22.38
N ASP A 509 -5.82 -8.73 21.93
CA ASP A 509 -6.71 -7.94 22.80
C ASP A 509 -8.17 -8.35 22.67
N THR A 510 -8.44 -9.58 22.24
CA THR A 510 -9.79 -10.10 22.21
C THR A 510 -10.33 -10.18 23.62
N LEU A 511 -11.53 -9.62 23.81
CA LEU A 511 -12.25 -9.78 25.05
C LEU A 511 -12.46 -11.29 25.31
N ALA A 512 -12.22 -11.76 26.54
CA ALA A 512 -12.51 -13.15 26.86
C ALA A 512 -14.01 -13.43 26.64
N PRO A 513 -14.40 -14.63 26.23
CA PRO A 513 -15.81 -15.00 26.22
C PRO A 513 -16.47 -14.71 27.57
N GLY A 514 -17.61 -14.05 27.55
CA GLY A 514 -18.26 -13.65 28.78
C GLY A 514 -19.43 -12.69 28.57
N GLN A 515 -19.98 -12.20 29.67
CA GLN A 515 -21.05 -11.21 29.65
C GLN A 515 -20.47 -9.79 29.80
N TYR A 516 -20.89 -8.90 28.94
CA TYR A 516 -20.42 -7.54 28.87
C TYR A 516 -21.57 -6.54 28.82
N THR A 517 -21.34 -5.35 29.32
CA THR A 517 -22.17 -4.18 29.03
C THR A 517 -21.41 -3.27 28.06
N ILE A 518 -22.10 -2.77 27.02
CA ILE A 518 -21.52 -1.87 26.06
C ILE A 518 -21.89 -0.45 26.45
N ALA A 519 -20.87 0.36 26.79
CA ALA A 519 -21.02 1.79 27.05
C ALA A 519 -20.49 2.61 25.86
N LEU A 520 -21.21 3.66 25.50
CA LEU A 520 -20.77 4.64 24.52
C LEU A 520 -19.82 5.65 25.19
N SER A 521 -19.02 6.33 24.39
CA SER A 521 -18.04 7.33 24.89
C SER A 521 -18.68 8.51 25.64
N ASP A 522 -19.98 8.76 25.42
CA ASP A 522 -20.75 9.79 26.11
C ASP A 522 -21.43 9.30 27.42
N GLY A 523 -21.12 8.08 27.83
CA GLY A 523 -21.61 7.47 29.07
C GLY A 523 -22.99 6.80 28.94
N ARG A 524 -23.61 6.80 27.76
CA ARG A 524 -24.84 6.04 27.52
C ARG A 524 -24.51 4.55 27.37
N ALA A 525 -25.41 3.69 27.76
CA ALA A 525 -25.31 2.26 27.56
C ALA A 525 -26.09 1.81 26.31
N LEU A 526 -25.64 0.76 25.66
CA LEU A 526 -26.35 0.12 24.57
C LEU A 526 -27.33 -0.93 25.12
N SER A 527 -28.60 -0.86 24.70
CA SER A 527 -29.63 -1.82 24.97
C SER A 527 -30.40 -2.19 23.70
N VAL A 528 -31.20 -3.26 23.74
CA VAL A 528 -32.02 -3.70 22.62
C VAL A 528 -33.48 -3.63 22.98
N SER A 529 -34.28 -2.94 22.16
CA SER A 529 -35.74 -2.97 22.23
C SER A 529 -36.31 -3.71 21.02
N GLY A 530 -36.76 -4.93 21.22
CA GLY A 530 -37.10 -5.83 20.12
C GLY A 530 -35.86 -6.28 19.33
N THR A 531 -35.75 -5.85 18.07
CA THR A 531 -34.57 -6.10 17.20
C THR A 531 -33.73 -4.84 16.96
N THR A 532 -34.04 -3.73 17.61
CA THR A 532 -33.42 -2.43 17.35
C THR A 532 -32.50 -2.05 18.50
N PRO A 533 -31.18 -1.83 18.25
CA PRO A 533 -30.27 -1.27 19.24
C PRO A 533 -30.67 0.17 19.59
N THR A 534 -30.65 0.51 20.87
CA THR A 534 -30.94 1.85 21.39
C THR A 534 -29.86 2.27 22.36
N ALA A 535 -29.52 3.55 22.36
CA ALA A 535 -28.55 4.13 23.28
C ALA A 535 -29.30 4.95 24.37
N GLY A 536 -29.09 4.61 25.65
CA GLY A 536 -29.78 5.24 26.76
C GLY A 536 -29.14 4.95 28.11
N THR A 537 -29.92 5.09 29.17
CA THR A 537 -29.47 4.80 30.54
C THR A 537 -29.65 3.32 30.93
N ALA A 538 -30.47 2.58 30.17
CA ALA A 538 -30.64 1.13 30.37
C ALA A 538 -29.50 0.39 29.64
N SER A 539 -28.95 -0.63 30.29
CA SER A 539 -27.92 -1.50 29.71
C SER A 539 -28.43 -2.95 29.66
N ASP A 540 -28.18 -3.60 28.53
CA ASP A 540 -28.36 -5.06 28.45
C ASP A 540 -27.01 -5.74 28.69
N ASN A 541 -27.07 -6.98 29.17
CA ASN A 541 -25.90 -7.84 29.19
C ASN A 541 -25.73 -8.49 27.81
N TRP A 542 -24.60 -8.23 27.19
CA TRP A 542 -24.22 -8.80 25.91
C TRP A 542 -23.31 -10.00 26.16
N GLU A 543 -23.70 -11.15 25.62
CA GLU A 543 -22.81 -12.32 25.65
C GLU A 543 -21.85 -12.28 24.48
N LEU A 544 -20.58 -12.27 24.81
CA LEU A 544 -19.51 -12.43 23.82
C LEU A 544 -19.13 -13.92 23.78
N ALA A 545 -19.40 -14.57 22.68
CA ALA A 545 -19.03 -15.96 22.43
C ALA A 545 -18.02 -16.05 21.32
N ALA A 546 -16.93 -16.80 21.54
CA ALA A 546 -15.97 -17.10 20.49
C ALA A 546 -16.63 -17.96 19.42
N THR A 547 -16.51 -17.55 18.18
CA THR A 547 -16.88 -18.35 17.01
C THR A 547 -15.63 -19.00 16.40
N PRO A 548 -15.75 -20.04 15.55
CA PRO A 548 -14.60 -20.63 14.86
C PRO A 548 -13.77 -19.61 14.06
N ASP A 549 -14.40 -18.50 13.67
CA ASP A 549 -13.83 -17.46 12.81
C ASP A 549 -13.39 -16.20 13.61
N GLY A 550 -13.39 -16.25 14.93
CA GLY A 550 -13.19 -15.11 15.81
C GLY A 550 -14.51 -14.67 16.47
N TYR A 551 -14.68 -13.39 16.80
CA TYR A 551 -15.89 -12.84 17.44
C TYR A 551 -16.86 -12.25 16.43
#